data_7e4c84270dc48e07c0414630f6c3b312
#
_entry.id   7e4c84270dc48e07c0414630f6c3b312
#
_cell.length_a   1.000
_cell.length_b   1.000
_cell.length_c   1.000
_cell.angle_alpha   90.00
_cell.angle_beta   90.00
_cell.angle_gamma   90.00
#
_symmetry.space_group_name_H-M   'P 1'
#
loop_
_entity.id
_entity.type
_entity.pdbx_description
1 polymer ?
#
loop_
_entity_poly.entity_id
_entity_poly.type
_entity_poly.pdbx_seq_one_letter_code
_entity_poly.pdbx_strand_id
1 'polypeptide(L)'
;MKFKEQIHDYIQRHKGEIVDTLKELITIPSVRGEAEEKTPFGKECARVLEFTQRLYESYTFETELDVDGGYLLSYFGQGAKSLGLFAHADVVPGGNDWALTAPFEPLEKDGFIIGRGAMDDKSAVVTSLYCAKIIKELGIPFNSRLICFTGANEESGMQDIKNYISAHTPPDFSLVCDTGFPLYRGNKGILHFVATQEAPMHDITDFSGGSAFNIILGEAKAKIGEQVFEEKGISRHGALPEGSLNAAHVLSKKLSQNDTLSAYDRKQMDFIANLLEKYYGEVFGIEHTDKDFGNLTVTNGIVKMTEGKISLCFDMRYGASLDIKEAKAKISRFFDNNGWSVDFARESDPFILSDDNPYIVACMNTYKDFTKKHDAKSFVNAGGTYARYLPCAAEIGTSLNGGKRPFDLPAGHGSVHQPDECISIDGLLNAIELTMLMLLECDKQ
;
A
#
# COMPACT_ATOMS: atom_id res chain seq x y z
N MET A 1 12.12 -15.98 25.37
CA MET A 1 10.66 -15.72 25.25
C MET A 1 9.91 -16.93 25.79
N LYS A 2 9.06 -16.73 26.80
CA LYS A 2 8.36 -17.74 27.60
C LYS A 2 7.37 -18.43 26.69
N PHE A 3 6.93 -18.87 26.01
CA PHE A 3 5.94 -19.59 25.18
C PHE A 3 6.41 -19.86 23.74
N LYS A 4 7.64 -19.48 23.37
CA LYS A 4 8.09 -19.59 21.98
C LYS A 4 7.97 -21.01 21.42
N GLU A 5 8.45 -22.01 22.15
CA GLU A 5 8.37 -23.40 21.68
C GLU A 5 6.93 -23.90 21.55
N GLN A 6 6.06 -23.56 22.51
CA GLN A 6 4.65 -23.96 22.45
C GLN A 6 3.91 -23.31 21.27
N ILE A 7 4.20 -22.04 20.98
CA ILE A 7 3.65 -21.31 19.84
C ILE A 7 4.15 -21.95 18.54
N HIS A 8 5.46 -22.19 18.43
CA HIS A 8 6.05 -22.86 17.28
C HIS A 8 5.40 -24.23 17.03
N ASP A 9 5.35 -25.09 18.03
CA ASP A 9 4.77 -26.43 17.93
C ASP A 9 3.28 -26.38 17.56
N TYR A 10 2.56 -25.38 18.06
CA TYR A 10 1.16 -25.16 17.72
C TYR A 10 1.02 -24.84 16.23
N ILE A 11 1.78 -23.86 15.72
CA ILE A 11 1.77 -23.45 14.33
C ILE A 11 2.13 -24.62 13.41
N GLN A 12 3.16 -25.39 13.75
CA GLN A 12 3.56 -26.56 12.95
C GLN A 12 2.46 -27.64 12.90
N ARG A 13 1.77 -27.90 14.00
CA ARG A 13 0.64 -28.83 14.03
C ARG A 13 -0.57 -28.39 13.23
N HIS A 14 -0.79 -27.08 13.13
CA HIS A 14 -1.93 -26.49 12.40
C HIS A 14 -1.54 -25.98 11.00
N LYS A 15 -0.34 -26.29 10.50
CA LYS A 15 0.15 -25.82 9.20
C LYS A 15 -0.86 -26.06 8.07
N GLY A 16 -1.44 -27.26 8.00
CA GLY A 16 -2.44 -27.58 6.95
C GLY A 16 -3.68 -26.69 7.05
N GLU A 17 -4.22 -26.51 8.27
CA GLU A 17 -5.38 -25.68 8.52
C GLU A 17 -5.11 -24.19 8.18
N ILE A 18 -3.93 -23.65 8.50
CA ILE A 18 -3.50 -22.29 8.15
C ILE A 18 -3.49 -22.11 6.64
N VAL A 19 -2.87 -23.06 5.93
CA VAL A 19 -2.78 -23.07 4.46
C VAL A 19 -4.17 -23.13 3.81
N ASP A 20 -5.02 -24.05 4.29
CA ASP A 20 -6.37 -24.21 3.76
C ASP A 20 -7.24 -22.98 4.01
N THR A 21 -7.14 -22.37 5.20
CA THR A 21 -7.85 -21.11 5.51
C THR A 21 -7.46 -19.97 4.53
N LEU A 22 -6.16 -19.82 4.23
CA LEU A 22 -5.73 -18.82 3.26
C LEU A 22 -6.25 -19.13 1.85
N LYS A 23 -6.19 -20.41 1.43
CA LYS A 23 -6.72 -20.83 0.12
C LYS A 23 -8.23 -20.56 0.01
N GLU A 24 -9.00 -20.84 1.06
CA GLU A 24 -10.44 -20.55 1.08
C GLU A 24 -10.72 -19.04 0.94
N LEU A 25 -9.98 -18.19 1.66
CA LEU A 25 -10.10 -16.73 1.51
C LEU A 25 -9.76 -16.27 0.08
N ILE A 26 -8.73 -16.83 -0.55
CA ILE A 26 -8.33 -16.49 -1.92
C ILE A 26 -9.46 -16.79 -2.92
N THR A 27 -10.26 -17.85 -2.70
CA THR A 27 -11.38 -18.19 -3.62
C THR A 27 -12.48 -17.12 -3.69
N ILE A 28 -12.49 -16.16 -2.76
CA ILE A 28 -13.47 -15.07 -2.76
C ILE A 28 -12.86 -13.89 -3.53
N PRO A 29 -13.41 -13.51 -4.69
CA PRO A 29 -12.88 -12.44 -5.54
C PRO A 29 -13.26 -11.05 -5.00
N SER A 30 -12.81 -10.71 -3.83
CA SER A 30 -13.13 -9.50 -3.05
C SER A 30 -12.55 -8.21 -3.66
N VAL A 31 -12.67 -8.08 -4.96
CA VAL A 31 -12.38 -6.84 -5.69
C VAL A 31 -13.52 -5.86 -5.46
N ARG A 32 -13.19 -4.58 -5.27
CA ARG A 32 -14.20 -3.53 -5.17
C ARG A 32 -15.14 -3.58 -6.38
N GLY A 33 -16.42 -3.72 -6.11
CA GLY A 33 -17.50 -3.75 -7.09
C GLY A 33 -18.34 -2.47 -7.07
N GLU A 34 -19.44 -2.51 -7.84
CA GLU A 34 -20.44 -1.44 -7.81
C GLU A 34 -21.11 -1.36 -6.43
N ALA A 35 -21.35 -0.13 -5.98
CA ALA A 35 -22.02 0.12 -4.72
C ALA A 35 -23.50 -0.22 -4.81
N GLU A 36 -24.01 -1.01 -3.87
CA GLU A 36 -25.44 -1.28 -3.67
C GLU A 36 -25.87 -0.79 -2.27
N GLU A 37 -27.18 -0.72 -2.01
CA GLU A 37 -27.77 -0.13 -0.79
C GLU A 37 -27.13 -0.62 0.52
N LYS A 38 -26.69 -1.88 0.58
CA LYS A 38 -26.08 -2.50 1.78
C LYS A 38 -24.67 -3.03 1.56
N THR A 39 -24.09 -2.80 0.40
CA THR A 39 -22.74 -3.28 0.06
C THR A 39 -21.99 -2.16 -0.69
N PRO A 40 -21.58 -1.08 -0.01
CA PRO A 40 -21.03 0.11 -0.66
C PRO A 40 -19.70 -0.14 -1.37
N PHE A 41 -19.03 -1.25 -1.07
CA PHE A 41 -17.79 -1.67 -1.73
C PHE A 41 -17.98 -2.86 -2.67
N GLY A 42 -19.21 -3.31 -2.88
CA GLY A 42 -19.60 -4.44 -3.73
C GLY A 42 -19.84 -5.73 -2.94
N LYS A 43 -20.58 -6.65 -3.58
CA LYS A 43 -21.02 -7.91 -2.95
C LYS A 43 -19.87 -8.81 -2.50
N GLU A 44 -18.82 -8.91 -3.26
CA GLU A 44 -17.70 -9.80 -2.93
C GLU A 44 -16.86 -9.27 -1.75
N CYS A 45 -16.79 -7.95 -1.58
CA CYS A 45 -16.22 -7.33 -0.38
C CYS A 45 -17.06 -7.64 0.87
N ALA A 46 -18.39 -7.56 0.76
CA ALA A 46 -19.27 -7.99 1.86
C ALA A 46 -19.14 -9.49 2.15
N ARG A 47 -19.10 -10.33 1.12
CA ARG A 47 -19.00 -11.79 1.22
C ARG A 47 -17.71 -12.23 1.93
N VAL A 48 -16.57 -11.58 1.66
CA VAL A 48 -15.32 -11.94 2.35
C VAL A 48 -15.35 -11.57 3.83
N LEU A 49 -15.99 -10.46 4.21
CA LEU A 49 -16.20 -10.11 5.63
C LEU A 49 -17.11 -11.11 6.34
N GLU A 50 -18.24 -11.48 5.72
CA GLU A 50 -19.15 -12.50 6.27
C GLU A 50 -18.47 -13.87 6.39
N PHE A 51 -17.61 -14.23 5.43
CA PHE A 51 -16.83 -15.46 5.52
C PHE A 51 -15.84 -15.41 6.68
N THR A 52 -15.11 -14.29 6.81
CA THR A 52 -14.16 -14.07 7.90
C THR A 52 -14.86 -14.07 9.26
N GLN A 53 -16.07 -13.48 9.36
CA GLN A 53 -16.89 -13.56 10.58
C GLN A 53 -17.16 -15.00 10.98
N ARG A 54 -17.64 -15.84 10.05
CA ARG A 54 -17.90 -17.26 10.32
C ARG A 54 -16.64 -18.01 10.76
N LEU A 55 -15.46 -17.67 10.23
CA LEU A 55 -14.19 -18.25 10.71
C LEU A 55 -13.94 -17.91 12.19
N TYR A 56 -14.04 -16.65 12.58
CA TYR A 56 -13.85 -16.26 13.98
C TYR A 56 -14.91 -16.87 14.91
N GLU A 57 -16.17 -16.88 14.49
CA GLU A 57 -17.28 -17.47 15.26
C GLU A 57 -17.13 -18.99 15.44
N SER A 58 -16.57 -19.70 14.46
CA SER A 58 -16.30 -21.14 14.55
C SER A 58 -15.33 -21.48 15.68
N TYR A 59 -14.45 -20.52 16.04
CA TYR A 59 -13.57 -20.61 17.20
C TYR A 59 -14.12 -19.88 18.44
N THR A 60 -15.42 -19.54 18.42
CA THR A 60 -16.13 -18.89 19.55
C THR A 60 -15.54 -17.55 19.96
N PHE A 61 -15.10 -16.74 19.01
CA PHE A 61 -14.78 -15.33 19.22
C PHE A 61 -16.04 -14.48 19.13
N GLU A 62 -16.09 -13.42 19.93
CA GLU A 62 -17.08 -12.37 19.75
C GLU A 62 -16.76 -11.57 18.51
N THR A 63 -17.77 -11.27 17.70
CA THR A 63 -17.61 -10.53 16.44
C THR A 63 -18.63 -9.41 16.31
N GLU A 64 -18.24 -8.36 15.58
CA GLU A 64 -19.10 -7.26 15.18
C GLU A 64 -18.85 -6.97 13.71
N LEU A 65 -19.85 -7.26 12.87
CA LEU A 65 -19.78 -7.05 11.43
C LEU A 65 -20.57 -5.80 11.05
N ASP A 66 -19.89 -4.82 10.46
CA ASP A 66 -20.51 -3.65 9.82
C ASP A 66 -20.27 -3.72 8.30
N VAL A 67 -21.23 -4.30 7.58
CA VAL A 67 -21.15 -4.42 6.11
C VAL A 67 -21.23 -3.05 5.43
N ASP A 68 -22.05 -2.14 5.94
CA ASP A 68 -22.19 -0.78 5.42
C ASP A 68 -20.92 0.04 5.70
N GLY A 69 -20.29 -0.19 6.85
CA GLY A 69 -18.99 0.38 7.21
C GLY A 69 -17.82 -0.26 6.46
N GLY A 70 -18.00 -1.49 5.98
CA GLY A 70 -16.98 -2.24 5.24
C GLY A 70 -15.92 -2.90 6.10
N TYR A 71 -16.25 -3.27 7.35
CA TYR A 71 -15.30 -3.90 8.27
C TYR A 71 -15.94 -4.96 9.18
N LEU A 72 -15.07 -5.82 9.68
CA LEU A 72 -15.35 -6.80 10.72
C LEU A 72 -14.40 -6.57 11.89
N LEU A 73 -14.94 -6.61 13.11
CA LEU A 73 -14.16 -6.65 14.34
C LEU A 73 -14.33 -8.01 15.01
N SER A 74 -13.22 -8.54 15.55
CA SER A 74 -13.24 -9.72 16.40
C SER A 74 -12.49 -9.44 17.69
N TYR A 75 -13.00 -9.94 18.79
CA TYR A 75 -12.52 -9.57 20.11
C TYR A 75 -12.04 -10.78 20.92
N PHE A 76 -10.95 -10.58 21.67
CA PHE A 76 -10.48 -11.52 22.67
C PHE A 76 -9.95 -10.79 23.91
N GLY A 77 -10.24 -11.34 25.09
CA GLY A 77 -9.82 -10.74 26.36
C GLY A 77 -10.68 -9.55 26.80
N GLN A 78 -10.42 -9.04 28.00
CA GLN A 78 -11.20 -7.98 28.64
C GLN A 78 -10.31 -7.00 29.42
N GLY A 79 -9.08 -6.81 29.01
CA GLY A 79 -8.14 -5.88 29.64
C GLY A 79 -8.59 -4.42 29.51
N ALA A 80 -8.07 -3.58 30.41
CA ALA A 80 -8.28 -2.14 30.34
C ALA A 80 -7.52 -1.49 29.15
N LYS A 81 -6.36 -2.05 28.77
CA LYS A 81 -5.63 -1.70 27.57
C LYS A 81 -6.11 -2.51 26.40
N SER A 82 -5.97 -1.98 25.21
CA SER A 82 -6.33 -2.62 23.95
C SER A 82 -5.17 -2.69 22.98
N LEU A 83 -4.99 -3.84 22.33
CA LEU A 83 -4.06 -4.04 21.24
C LEU A 83 -4.82 -4.42 19.98
N GLY A 84 -4.40 -3.88 18.83
CA GLY A 84 -5.02 -4.12 17.53
C GLY A 84 -4.14 -4.95 16.60
N LEU A 85 -4.77 -5.86 15.84
CA LEU A 85 -4.25 -6.43 14.61
C LEU A 85 -5.14 -5.97 13.46
N PHE A 86 -4.56 -5.28 12.49
CA PHE A 86 -5.29 -4.70 11.37
C PHE A 86 -4.84 -5.34 10.07
N ALA A 87 -5.81 -5.80 9.29
CA ALA A 87 -5.65 -6.45 8.00
C ALA A 87 -6.77 -6.02 7.06
N HIS A 88 -6.60 -6.21 5.75
CA HIS A 88 -7.70 -6.08 4.80
C HIS A 88 -7.94 -7.38 4.01
N ALA A 89 -9.17 -7.54 3.55
CA ALA A 89 -9.60 -8.72 2.81
C ALA A 89 -10.02 -8.38 1.38
N ASP A 90 -10.18 -7.08 1.03
CA ASP A 90 -10.31 -6.66 -0.36
C ASP A 90 -8.98 -6.81 -1.10
N VAL A 91 -9.06 -6.88 -2.41
CA VAL A 91 -7.89 -7.07 -3.28
C VAL A 91 -8.03 -6.25 -4.55
N VAL A 92 -6.91 -5.88 -5.17
CA VAL A 92 -6.91 -5.30 -6.51
C VAL A 92 -7.46 -6.28 -7.55
N PRO A 93 -7.94 -5.82 -8.72
CA PRO A 93 -8.39 -6.70 -9.80
C PRO A 93 -7.37 -7.79 -10.13
N GLY A 94 -7.85 -8.98 -10.43
CA GLY A 94 -7.01 -10.12 -10.76
C GLY A 94 -6.06 -9.87 -11.94
N GLY A 95 -6.47 -9.03 -12.89
CA GLY A 95 -5.71 -8.80 -14.12
C GLY A 95 -5.72 -10.02 -15.06
N ASN A 96 -4.91 -9.91 -16.11
CA ASN A 96 -4.70 -10.95 -17.11
C ASN A 96 -3.28 -11.54 -16.96
N ASP A 97 -2.93 -12.45 -17.85
CA ASP A 97 -1.59 -13.00 -18.02
C ASP A 97 -1.05 -13.86 -16.86
N TRP A 98 -1.93 -14.46 -16.05
CA TRP A 98 -1.53 -15.45 -15.06
C TRP A 98 -0.93 -16.67 -15.73
N ALA A 99 0.27 -17.07 -15.29
CA ALA A 99 1.05 -18.15 -15.91
C ALA A 99 0.80 -19.52 -15.25
N LEU A 100 0.53 -19.56 -13.93
CA LEU A 100 0.43 -20.80 -13.17
C LEU A 100 -0.98 -21.21 -12.79
N THR A 101 -1.87 -20.24 -12.53
CA THR A 101 -3.27 -20.48 -12.13
C THR A 101 -4.14 -19.29 -12.53
N ALA A 102 -5.43 -19.29 -12.17
CA ALA A 102 -6.28 -18.10 -12.27
C ALA A 102 -6.25 -17.29 -10.95
N PRO A 103 -6.57 -15.99 -10.96
CA PRO A 103 -6.42 -15.11 -9.79
C PRO A 103 -7.05 -15.65 -8.50
N PHE A 104 -8.22 -16.25 -8.59
CA PHE A 104 -9.03 -16.73 -7.45
C PHE A 104 -9.13 -18.26 -7.40
N GLU A 105 -8.23 -18.95 -8.07
CA GLU A 105 -8.04 -20.39 -8.02
C GLU A 105 -6.71 -20.69 -7.33
N PRO A 106 -6.68 -20.78 -5.99
CA PRO A 106 -5.43 -20.88 -5.25
C PRO A 106 -4.67 -22.15 -5.58
N LEU A 107 -3.41 -22.02 -5.94
CA LEU A 107 -2.51 -23.14 -6.23
C LEU A 107 -1.42 -23.25 -5.15
N GLU A 108 -1.32 -24.41 -4.53
CA GLU A 108 -0.16 -24.75 -3.71
C GLU A 108 0.89 -25.44 -4.58
N LYS A 109 2.10 -24.85 -4.64
CA LYS A 109 3.20 -25.35 -5.46
C LYS A 109 4.54 -25.11 -4.77
N ASP A 110 5.29 -26.19 -4.57
CA ASP A 110 6.67 -26.16 -4.09
C ASP A 110 6.87 -25.31 -2.81
N GLY A 111 5.91 -25.39 -1.86
CA GLY A 111 5.95 -24.65 -0.59
C GLY A 111 5.46 -23.20 -0.69
N PHE A 112 4.79 -22.83 -1.77
CA PHE A 112 4.16 -21.53 -1.99
C PHE A 112 2.66 -21.67 -2.24
N ILE A 113 1.89 -20.67 -1.82
CA ILE A 113 0.50 -20.46 -2.18
C ILE A 113 0.45 -19.34 -3.20
N ILE A 114 -0.17 -19.61 -4.35
CA ILE A 114 -0.26 -18.68 -5.49
C ILE A 114 -1.73 -18.32 -5.67
N GLY A 115 -2.04 -17.03 -5.73
CA GLY A 115 -3.38 -16.50 -5.91
C GLY A 115 -3.46 -15.04 -5.50
N ARG A 116 -4.44 -14.28 -6.00
CA ARG A 116 -4.65 -12.88 -5.65
C ARG A 116 -5.06 -12.74 -4.18
N GLY A 117 -4.33 -11.90 -3.42
CA GLY A 117 -4.51 -11.76 -1.99
C GLY A 117 -3.67 -12.76 -1.16
N ALA A 118 -2.87 -13.61 -1.81
CA ALA A 118 -2.00 -14.53 -1.08
C ALA A 118 -1.01 -13.79 -0.18
N MET A 119 -0.48 -12.65 -0.64
CA MET A 119 0.43 -11.81 0.13
C MET A 119 -0.24 -10.52 0.59
N ASP A 120 -1.09 -9.92 -0.24
CA ASP A 120 -1.72 -8.62 -0.04
C ASP A 120 -3.25 -8.76 -0.15
N ASP A 121 -4.02 -8.89 0.97
CA ASP A 121 -3.54 -8.97 2.36
C ASP A 121 -4.29 -10.08 3.14
N LYS A 122 -4.89 -11.07 2.43
CA LYS A 122 -5.63 -12.19 3.06
C LYS A 122 -4.75 -13.03 4.00
N SER A 123 -3.44 -13.04 3.78
CA SER A 123 -2.47 -13.66 4.70
C SER A 123 -2.42 -12.96 6.06
N ALA A 124 -2.65 -11.64 6.12
CA ALA A 124 -2.77 -10.91 7.37
C ALA A 124 -4.07 -11.23 8.12
N VAL A 125 -5.17 -11.44 7.38
CA VAL A 125 -6.43 -11.92 7.99
C VAL A 125 -6.20 -13.27 8.69
N VAL A 126 -5.50 -14.19 8.01
CA VAL A 126 -5.10 -15.48 8.59
C VAL A 126 -4.17 -15.29 9.79
N THR A 127 -3.17 -14.41 9.66
CA THR A 127 -2.22 -14.10 10.76
C THR A 127 -2.98 -13.60 12.00
N SER A 128 -3.91 -12.67 11.82
CA SER A 128 -4.72 -12.12 12.91
C SER A 128 -5.59 -13.18 13.60
N LEU A 129 -6.26 -14.00 12.81
CA LEU A 129 -7.08 -15.12 13.32
C LEU A 129 -6.24 -16.11 14.14
N TYR A 130 -5.09 -16.54 13.60
CA TYR A 130 -4.25 -17.53 14.29
C TYR A 130 -3.53 -16.95 15.50
N CYS A 131 -3.18 -15.67 15.54
CA CYS A 131 -2.69 -15.02 16.75
C CYS A 131 -3.74 -15.08 17.88
N ALA A 132 -4.99 -14.71 17.59
CA ALA A 132 -6.07 -14.81 18.57
C ALA A 132 -6.33 -16.26 19.01
N LYS A 133 -6.35 -17.21 18.06
CA LYS A 133 -6.56 -18.64 18.32
C LYS A 133 -5.45 -19.25 19.20
N ILE A 134 -4.18 -18.91 18.93
CA ILE A 134 -3.02 -19.37 19.71
C ILE A 134 -3.14 -18.93 21.18
N ILE A 135 -3.46 -17.64 21.42
CA ILE A 135 -3.63 -17.13 22.80
C ILE A 135 -4.70 -17.93 23.52
N LYS A 136 -5.84 -18.12 22.86
CA LYS A 136 -7.01 -18.80 23.43
C LYS A 136 -6.76 -20.28 23.72
N GLU A 137 -6.29 -21.04 22.71
CA GLU A 137 -6.18 -22.50 22.82
C GLU A 137 -4.99 -22.95 23.68
N LEU A 138 -3.90 -22.18 23.70
CA LEU A 138 -2.77 -22.45 24.60
C LEU A 138 -2.98 -21.87 26.00
N GLY A 139 -4.06 -21.12 26.24
CA GLY A 139 -4.32 -20.47 27.51
C GLY A 139 -3.21 -19.49 27.92
N ILE A 140 -2.61 -18.80 26.96
CA ILE A 140 -1.54 -17.85 27.23
C ILE A 140 -2.12 -16.66 27.99
N PRO A 141 -1.54 -16.27 29.14
CA PRO A 141 -1.97 -15.06 29.84
C PRO A 141 -1.83 -13.83 28.93
N PHE A 142 -2.94 -13.14 28.73
CA PHE A 142 -3.02 -11.93 27.92
C PHE A 142 -3.86 -10.91 28.70
N ASN A 143 -3.27 -9.77 29.03
CA ASN A 143 -3.84 -8.79 29.95
C ASN A 143 -4.64 -7.69 29.23
N SER A 144 -4.40 -7.51 27.93
CA SER A 144 -5.10 -6.53 27.09
C SER A 144 -6.38 -7.10 26.48
N ARG A 145 -7.21 -6.25 25.93
CA ARG A 145 -8.25 -6.62 24.96
C ARG A 145 -7.62 -6.64 23.57
N LEU A 146 -7.60 -7.78 22.90
CA LEU A 146 -7.19 -7.88 21.50
C LEU A 146 -8.37 -7.57 20.60
N ILE A 147 -8.16 -6.69 19.62
CA ILE A 147 -9.11 -6.32 18.58
C ILE A 147 -8.49 -6.69 17.24
N CYS A 148 -9.09 -7.64 16.52
CA CYS A 148 -8.72 -7.98 15.16
C CYS A 148 -9.68 -7.24 14.22
N PHE A 149 -9.16 -6.29 13.44
CA PHE A 149 -9.87 -5.56 12.42
C PHE A 149 -9.61 -6.20 11.06
N THR A 150 -10.67 -6.46 10.30
CA THR A 150 -10.58 -6.86 8.89
C THR A 150 -11.38 -5.88 8.05
N GLY A 151 -10.70 -5.09 7.22
CA GLY A 151 -11.33 -4.15 6.30
C GLY A 151 -11.60 -4.75 4.93
N ALA A 152 -12.42 -4.05 4.13
CA ALA A 152 -12.76 -4.45 2.76
C ALA A 152 -12.77 -3.26 1.78
N ASN A 153 -11.96 -2.23 2.06
CA ASN A 153 -11.79 -1.08 1.18
C ASN A 153 -10.39 -0.43 1.29
N GLU A 154 -9.36 -1.16 1.67
CA GLU A 154 -7.99 -0.65 1.77
C GLU A 154 -7.49 -0.17 0.42
N GLU A 155 -7.52 -1.05 -0.58
CA GLU A 155 -6.99 -0.89 -1.93
C GLU A 155 -7.64 0.25 -2.75
N SER A 156 -8.79 0.73 -2.30
CA SER A 156 -9.59 1.67 -3.08
C SER A 156 -10.10 2.88 -2.28
N GLY A 157 -9.35 3.30 -1.25
CA GLY A 157 -9.57 4.58 -0.58
C GLY A 157 -9.71 4.58 0.92
N MET A 158 -9.64 3.42 1.58
CA MET A 158 -9.61 3.27 3.04
C MET A 158 -10.81 3.93 3.73
N GLN A 159 -12.01 3.80 3.14
CA GLN A 159 -13.21 4.36 3.75
C GLN A 159 -13.68 3.53 4.94
N ASP A 160 -13.42 2.22 4.92
CA ASP A 160 -13.67 1.27 5.98
C ASP A 160 -12.99 1.63 7.30
N ILE A 161 -11.70 1.92 7.30
CA ILE A 161 -11.00 2.39 8.50
C ILE A 161 -11.49 3.75 8.98
N LYS A 162 -11.89 4.65 8.07
CA LYS A 162 -12.48 5.95 8.44
C LYS A 162 -13.84 5.75 9.11
N ASN A 163 -14.65 4.83 8.60
CA ASN A 163 -15.93 4.47 9.21
C ASN A 163 -15.70 3.88 10.61
N TYR A 164 -14.74 2.95 10.75
CA TYR A 164 -14.35 2.38 12.03
C TYR A 164 -13.96 3.44 13.05
N ILE A 165 -13.02 4.32 12.76
CA ILE A 165 -12.56 5.35 13.71
C ILE A 165 -13.63 6.40 14.04
N SER A 166 -14.64 6.56 13.19
CA SER A 166 -15.79 7.42 13.49
C SER A 166 -16.78 6.80 14.47
N ALA A 167 -16.84 5.46 14.53
CA ALA A 167 -17.78 4.69 15.35
C ALA A 167 -17.14 4.13 16.63
N HIS A 168 -15.84 3.87 16.61
CA HIS A 168 -15.10 3.19 17.70
C HIS A 168 -13.88 3.98 18.16
N THR A 169 -13.47 3.74 19.39
CA THR A 169 -12.16 4.19 19.88
C THR A 169 -11.08 3.22 19.38
N PRO A 170 -10.05 3.73 18.66
CA PRO A 170 -8.93 2.90 18.22
C PRO A 170 -8.16 2.28 19.40
N PRO A 171 -7.48 1.14 19.19
CA PRO A 171 -6.64 0.53 20.21
C PRO A 171 -5.50 1.43 20.70
N ASP A 172 -5.02 1.19 21.92
CA ASP A 172 -3.87 1.90 22.49
C ASP A 172 -2.60 1.72 21.64
N PHE A 173 -2.45 0.55 21.02
CA PHE A 173 -1.43 0.28 20.01
C PHE A 173 -1.94 -0.75 18.99
N SER A 174 -1.55 -0.58 17.73
CA SER A 174 -1.95 -1.46 16.63
C SER A 174 -0.77 -1.92 15.79
N LEU A 175 -0.79 -3.20 15.39
CA LEU A 175 0.04 -3.74 14.31
C LEU A 175 -0.82 -3.86 13.05
N VAL A 176 -0.41 -3.17 11.99
CA VAL A 176 -1.01 -3.27 10.66
C VAL A 176 -0.17 -4.22 9.83
N CYS A 177 -0.75 -5.34 9.42
CA CYS A 177 -0.01 -6.46 8.82
C CYS A 177 0.07 -6.35 7.30
N ASP A 178 0.43 -5.18 6.74
CA ASP A 178 0.29 -4.84 5.32
C ASP A 178 1.58 -4.25 4.71
N THR A 179 2.73 -4.67 5.20
CA THR A 179 4.01 -4.20 4.66
C THR A 179 5.08 -5.30 4.69
N GLY A 180 6.21 -5.04 5.31
CA GLY A 180 7.34 -5.95 5.45
C GLY A 180 7.95 -5.95 6.85
N PHE A 181 8.95 -6.77 7.04
CA PHE A 181 9.75 -6.81 8.26
C PHE A 181 11.08 -6.07 8.08
N PRO A 182 11.70 -5.53 9.17
CA PRO A 182 11.39 -5.77 10.57
C PRO A 182 10.15 -5.04 11.10
N LEU A 183 9.95 -3.75 10.76
CA LEU A 183 8.83 -2.94 11.21
C LEU A 183 8.91 -1.56 10.56
N TYR A 184 7.76 -1.02 10.18
CA TYR A 184 7.63 0.36 9.74
C TYR A 184 6.88 1.16 10.82
N ARG A 185 7.48 2.25 11.28
CA ARG A 185 6.96 3.07 12.39
C ARG A 185 6.32 4.38 11.94
N GLY A 186 6.13 4.56 10.64
CA GLY A 186 5.54 5.77 10.08
C GLY A 186 5.37 5.70 8.57
N ASN A 187 4.59 6.66 8.05
CA ASN A 187 4.29 6.82 6.63
C ASN A 187 4.65 8.23 6.15
N LYS A 188 5.18 8.35 4.93
CA LYS A 188 5.34 9.64 4.27
C LYS A 188 4.00 10.34 4.09
N GLY A 189 4.02 11.65 4.14
CA GLY A 189 2.91 12.48 3.66
C GLY A 189 2.71 12.29 2.16
N ILE A 190 1.48 12.44 1.71
CA ILE A 190 1.07 12.32 0.31
C ILE A 190 0.39 13.60 -0.10
N LEU A 191 0.82 14.18 -1.21
CA LEU A 191 0.12 15.27 -1.87
C LEU A 191 -0.05 14.93 -3.35
N HIS A 192 -1.30 14.79 -3.81
CA HIS A 192 -1.60 14.73 -5.23
C HIS A 192 -2.01 16.11 -5.73
N PHE A 193 -1.46 16.52 -6.85
CA PHE A 193 -1.87 17.74 -7.52
C PHE A 193 -1.92 17.59 -9.03
N VAL A 194 -2.73 18.42 -9.67
CA VAL A 194 -2.92 18.44 -11.11
C VAL A 194 -2.56 19.82 -11.60
N ALA A 195 -1.58 19.89 -12.50
CA ALA A 195 -1.22 21.11 -13.21
C ALA A 195 -1.88 21.11 -14.59
N THR A 196 -2.62 22.16 -14.93
CA THR A 196 -3.35 22.28 -16.19
C THR A 196 -2.92 23.54 -16.93
N GLN A 197 -2.62 23.39 -18.19
CA GLN A 197 -2.25 24.49 -19.09
C GLN A 197 -3.40 25.49 -19.25
N GLU A 198 -3.15 26.80 -19.19
CA GLU A 198 -4.20 27.81 -19.33
C GLU A 198 -4.67 27.99 -20.77
N ALA A 199 -3.75 28.00 -21.71
CA ALA A 199 -4.06 28.15 -23.13
C ALA A 199 -3.91 26.79 -23.87
N PRO A 200 -4.75 26.53 -24.89
CA PRO A 200 -4.69 25.28 -25.64
C PRO A 200 -3.45 25.20 -26.53
N MET A 201 -3.03 23.99 -26.86
CA MET A 201 -2.03 23.70 -27.87
C MET A 201 -2.57 24.07 -29.25
N HIS A 202 -1.67 24.40 -30.19
CA HIS A 202 -2.04 24.82 -31.53
C HIS A 202 -2.04 23.66 -32.55
N ASP A 203 -1.01 22.84 -32.51
CA ASP A 203 -0.77 21.78 -33.52
C ASP A 203 -0.92 20.37 -32.89
N ILE A 204 -0.60 20.24 -31.60
CA ILE A 204 -0.75 18.96 -30.87
C ILE A 204 -2.24 18.81 -30.51
N THR A 205 -2.84 17.72 -30.98
CA THR A 205 -4.28 17.44 -30.81
C THR A 205 -4.57 16.34 -29.75
N ASP A 206 -3.57 15.56 -29.37
CA ASP A 206 -3.60 14.64 -28.23
C ASP A 206 -2.22 14.56 -27.59
N PHE A 207 -2.20 14.46 -26.25
CA PHE A 207 -1.02 14.18 -25.45
C PHE A 207 -1.47 13.39 -24.22
N SER A 208 -1.14 12.11 -24.18
CA SER A 208 -1.71 11.18 -23.23
C SER A 208 -0.75 10.10 -22.77
N GLY A 209 -0.98 9.57 -21.56
CA GLY A 209 -0.25 8.44 -20.99
C GLY A 209 -0.51 8.25 -19.51
N GLY A 210 -0.34 7.02 -19.05
CA GLY A 210 -0.47 6.62 -17.65
C GLY A 210 -1.91 6.50 -17.16
N SER A 211 -2.08 5.86 -15.99
CA SER A 211 -3.38 5.60 -15.38
C SER A 211 -3.40 5.78 -13.86
N ALA A 212 -2.23 5.92 -13.23
CA ALA A 212 -2.11 6.03 -11.78
C ALA A 212 -1.17 7.18 -11.38
N PHE A 213 -1.54 7.96 -10.37
CA PHE A 213 -0.74 9.09 -9.86
C PHE A 213 0.64 8.65 -9.38
N ASN A 214 0.70 7.52 -8.68
CA ASN A 214 1.86 7.02 -7.97
C ASN A 214 2.79 6.09 -8.79
N ILE A 215 2.58 6.01 -10.09
CA ILE A 215 3.43 5.23 -10.99
C ILE A 215 4.03 6.16 -12.03
N ILE A 216 5.36 6.26 -12.08
CA ILE A 216 6.05 7.06 -13.09
C ILE A 216 5.69 6.56 -14.48
N LEU A 217 5.34 7.49 -15.36
CA LEU A 217 4.79 7.23 -16.67
C LEU A 217 5.72 6.41 -17.56
N GLY A 218 5.32 5.19 -17.90
CA GLY A 218 6.10 4.24 -18.69
C GLY A 218 5.88 4.35 -20.20
N GLU A 219 4.76 4.91 -20.66
CA GLU A 219 4.42 5.10 -22.07
C GLU A 219 3.71 6.44 -22.25
N ALA A 220 4.06 7.19 -23.29
CA ALA A 220 3.43 8.46 -23.65
C ALA A 220 3.17 8.53 -25.15
N LYS A 221 2.05 9.16 -25.52
CA LYS A 221 1.62 9.36 -26.91
C LYS A 221 1.26 10.81 -27.15
N ALA A 222 1.51 11.28 -28.40
CA ALA A 222 1.06 12.57 -28.88
C ALA A 222 0.56 12.45 -30.32
N LYS A 223 -0.45 13.25 -30.70
CA LYS A 223 -0.98 13.32 -32.07
C LYS A 223 -0.78 14.73 -32.64
N ILE A 224 -0.21 14.80 -33.86
CA ILE A 224 -0.01 16.01 -34.62
C ILE A 224 -0.59 15.78 -36.03
N GLY A 225 -1.71 16.42 -36.34
CA GLY A 225 -2.47 16.07 -37.53
C GLY A 225 -2.87 14.60 -37.54
N GLU A 226 -2.47 13.84 -38.54
CA GLU A 226 -2.70 12.41 -38.62
C GLU A 226 -1.55 11.56 -38.05
N GLN A 227 -0.45 12.17 -37.68
CA GLN A 227 0.76 11.49 -37.22
C GLN A 227 0.71 11.25 -35.70
N VAL A 228 1.01 10.01 -35.30
CA VAL A 228 1.13 9.63 -33.89
C VAL A 228 2.61 9.46 -33.54
N PHE A 229 3.01 10.07 -32.45
CA PHE A 229 4.32 9.91 -31.79
C PHE A 229 4.18 9.16 -30.51
N GLU A 230 5.02 8.16 -30.29
CA GLU A 230 5.02 7.34 -29.09
C GLU A 230 6.43 7.22 -28.53
N GLU A 231 6.55 7.28 -27.21
CA GLU A 231 7.83 7.04 -26.53
C GLU A 231 7.61 6.16 -25.31
N LYS A 232 8.66 5.40 -24.97
CA LYS A 232 8.70 4.54 -23.80
C LYS A 232 9.68 5.09 -22.75
N GLY A 233 9.34 4.89 -21.51
CA GLY A 233 10.16 5.17 -20.36
C GLY A 233 10.47 3.91 -19.55
N ILE A 234 10.88 4.11 -18.30
CA ILE A 234 11.08 3.06 -17.32
C ILE A 234 10.17 3.38 -16.14
N SER A 235 9.08 2.62 -16.03
CA SER A 235 8.07 2.80 -14.97
C SER A 235 8.57 2.27 -13.63
N ARG A 236 8.31 3.05 -12.57
CA ARG A 236 8.54 2.66 -11.16
C ARG A 236 7.52 3.33 -10.27
N HIS A 237 7.40 2.83 -9.04
CA HIS A 237 6.60 3.52 -8.04
C HIS A 237 7.16 4.92 -7.74
N GLY A 238 6.30 5.95 -7.74
CA GLY A 238 6.70 7.36 -7.62
C GLY A 238 7.46 7.72 -6.34
N ALA A 239 7.28 6.95 -5.26
CA ALA A 239 8.04 7.12 -4.03
C ALA A 239 9.50 6.59 -4.10
N LEU A 240 9.85 5.80 -5.13
CA LEU A 240 11.17 5.19 -5.34
C LEU A 240 11.59 5.40 -6.80
N PRO A 241 11.87 6.65 -7.21
CA PRO A 241 12.07 7.02 -8.61
C PRO A 241 13.43 6.63 -9.18
N GLU A 242 14.37 6.12 -8.37
CA GLU A 242 15.73 5.80 -8.79
C GLU A 242 15.75 4.80 -9.95
N GLY A 243 16.41 5.17 -11.04
CA GLY A 243 16.51 4.35 -12.25
C GLY A 243 15.23 4.29 -13.08
N SER A 244 14.24 5.15 -12.82
CA SER A 244 13.10 5.37 -13.70
C SER A 244 13.41 6.38 -14.82
N LEU A 245 12.55 6.40 -15.83
CA LEU A 245 12.56 7.39 -16.91
C LEU A 245 11.10 7.69 -17.29
N ASN A 246 10.69 8.94 -17.14
CA ASN A 246 9.33 9.35 -17.49
C ASN A 246 9.17 9.45 -19.02
N ALA A 247 8.24 8.71 -19.59
CA ALA A 247 8.00 8.68 -21.04
C ALA A 247 7.53 10.04 -21.58
N ALA A 248 6.76 10.83 -20.81
CA ALA A 248 6.36 12.17 -21.23
C ALA A 248 7.53 13.15 -21.27
N HIS A 249 8.54 13.01 -20.39
CA HIS A 249 9.80 13.74 -20.52
C HIS A 249 10.47 13.46 -21.86
N VAL A 250 10.63 12.18 -22.22
CA VAL A 250 11.29 11.76 -23.47
C VAL A 250 10.54 12.28 -24.68
N LEU A 251 9.22 12.09 -24.72
CA LEU A 251 8.37 12.54 -25.82
C LEU A 251 8.39 14.07 -25.97
N SER A 252 8.23 14.80 -24.87
CA SER A 252 8.23 16.26 -24.88
C SER A 252 9.57 16.83 -25.33
N LYS A 253 10.69 16.23 -24.93
CA LYS A 253 12.03 16.62 -25.37
C LYS A 253 12.20 16.46 -26.90
N LYS A 254 11.67 15.37 -27.46
CA LYS A 254 11.68 15.12 -28.91
C LYS A 254 10.78 16.13 -29.65
N LEU A 255 9.58 16.40 -29.15
CA LEU A 255 8.62 17.30 -29.75
C LEU A 255 9.05 18.77 -29.66
N SER A 256 9.78 19.18 -28.63
CA SER A 256 10.32 20.54 -28.51
C SER A 256 11.29 20.90 -29.62
N GLN A 257 11.88 19.92 -30.29
CA GLN A 257 12.81 20.05 -31.41
C GLN A 257 12.14 19.86 -32.78
N ASN A 258 10.82 19.65 -32.83
CA ASN A 258 10.09 19.42 -34.06
C ASN A 258 9.70 20.74 -34.73
N ASP A 259 10.38 21.10 -35.83
CA ASP A 259 10.18 22.35 -36.57
C ASP A 259 8.81 22.46 -37.26
N THR A 260 8.04 21.38 -37.35
CA THR A 260 6.67 21.43 -37.90
C THR A 260 5.66 21.99 -36.88
N LEU A 261 6.01 22.04 -35.59
CA LEU A 261 5.19 22.62 -34.56
C LEU A 261 5.35 24.14 -34.45
N SER A 262 4.29 24.81 -34.02
CA SER A 262 4.32 26.23 -33.67
C SER A 262 5.38 26.53 -32.61
N ALA A 263 5.85 27.76 -32.57
CA ALA A 263 6.80 28.20 -31.54
C ALA A 263 6.19 28.05 -30.11
N TYR A 264 4.87 28.23 -30.01
CA TYR A 264 4.15 28.04 -28.76
C TYR A 264 4.18 26.56 -28.30
N ASP A 265 3.82 25.62 -29.18
CA ASP A 265 3.78 24.20 -28.83
C ASP A 265 5.17 23.68 -28.48
N ARG A 266 6.21 24.09 -29.25
CA ARG A 266 7.60 23.73 -28.90
C ARG A 266 8.02 24.25 -27.54
N LYS A 267 7.64 25.48 -27.19
CA LYS A 267 7.92 26.04 -25.85
C LYS A 267 7.24 25.27 -24.75
N GLN A 268 5.98 24.83 -24.94
CA GLN A 268 5.27 24.05 -23.97
C GLN A 268 5.88 22.65 -23.82
N MET A 269 6.29 22.03 -24.93
CA MET A 269 6.98 20.74 -24.86
C MET A 269 8.35 20.84 -24.15
N ASP A 270 9.12 21.90 -24.40
CA ASP A 270 10.37 22.17 -23.68
C ASP A 270 10.13 22.37 -22.17
N PHE A 271 9.09 23.13 -21.83
CA PHE A 271 8.67 23.29 -20.42
C PHE A 271 8.35 21.96 -19.74
N ILE A 272 7.52 21.09 -20.38
CA ILE A 272 7.16 19.77 -19.86
C ILE A 272 8.40 18.88 -19.76
N ALA A 273 9.28 18.89 -20.76
CA ALA A 273 10.50 18.11 -20.72
C ALA A 273 11.38 18.48 -19.51
N ASN A 274 11.62 19.78 -19.30
CA ASN A 274 12.42 20.25 -18.17
C ASN A 274 11.75 19.97 -16.81
N LEU A 275 10.42 20.11 -16.73
CA LEU A 275 9.63 19.85 -15.52
C LEU A 275 9.72 18.38 -15.06
N LEU A 276 9.71 17.44 -16.01
CA LEU A 276 9.65 16.00 -15.74
C LEU A 276 11.02 15.30 -15.74
N GLU A 277 12.12 16.04 -15.88
CA GLU A 277 13.49 15.48 -15.91
C GLU A 277 13.93 14.96 -14.53
N LYS A 278 13.47 15.59 -13.45
CA LYS A 278 13.93 15.34 -12.09
C LYS A 278 12.76 15.02 -11.16
N TYR A 279 13.07 14.38 -10.03
CA TYR A 279 12.05 13.76 -9.17
C TYR A 279 12.06 14.22 -7.71
N TYR A 280 12.99 15.11 -7.30
CA TYR A 280 13.16 15.47 -5.88
C TYR A 280 12.73 16.90 -5.56
N GLY A 281 11.90 17.51 -6.43
CA GLY A 281 11.32 18.84 -6.24
C GLY A 281 12.23 19.99 -6.62
N GLU A 282 13.36 19.71 -7.32
CA GLU A 282 14.37 20.70 -7.71
C GLU A 282 13.77 21.84 -8.55
N VAL A 283 12.89 21.50 -9.48
CA VAL A 283 12.25 22.46 -10.39
C VAL A 283 11.40 23.48 -9.64
N PHE A 284 10.83 23.07 -8.51
CA PHE A 284 9.98 23.93 -7.65
C PHE A 284 10.75 24.65 -6.55
N GLY A 285 12.04 24.31 -6.35
CA GLY A 285 12.85 24.80 -5.22
C GLY A 285 12.32 24.33 -3.86
N ILE A 286 11.85 23.07 -3.80
CA ILE A 286 11.32 22.41 -2.60
C ILE A 286 12.10 21.16 -2.22
N GLU A 287 13.31 20.99 -2.74
CA GLU A 287 14.19 19.89 -2.36
C GLU A 287 14.29 19.79 -0.85
N HIS A 288 14.02 18.62 -0.32
CA HIS A 288 14.04 18.40 1.11
C HIS A 288 14.44 16.97 1.46
N THR A 289 15.31 16.84 2.45
CA THR A 289 15.70 15.55 3.02
C THR A 289 15.32 15.54 4.50
N ASP A 290 14.40 14.67 4.86
CA ASP A 290 14.00 14.46 6.25
C ASP A 290 14.88 13.37 6.88
N LYS A 291 15.17 13.52 8.17
CA LYS A 291 16.05 12.59 8.92
C LYS A 291 15.50 11.16 8.92
N ASP A 292 14.21 11.01 9.10
CA ASP A 292 13.54 9.71 9.26
C ASP A 292 12.91 9.22 7.94
N PHE A 293 12.42 10.16 7.11
CA PHE A 293 11.69 9.88 5.88
C PHE A 293 12.55 9.89 4.61
N GLY A 294 13.80 10.39 4.70
CA GLY A 294 14.67 10.54 3.54
C GLY A 294 14.19 11.65 2.58
N ASN A 295 14.49 11.49 1.29
CA ASN A 295 14.22 12.51 0.29
C ASN A 295 12.72 12.66 0.00
N LEU A 296 12.30 13.94 -0.17
CA LEU A 296 11.04 14.27 -0.84
C LEU A 296 11.07 13.75 -2.29
N THR A 297 9.93 13.29 -2.80
CA THR A 297 9.79 12.95 -4.22
C THR A 297 8.59 13.66 -4.82
N VAL A 298 8.70 14.10 -6.08
CA VAL A 298 7.60 14.65 -6.90
C VAL A 298 7.66 13.98 -8.25
N THR A 299 6.69 13.15 -8.55
CA THR A 299 6.67 12.34 -9.77
C THR A 299 5.39 12.53 -10.55
N ASN A 300 5.45 12.41 -11.87
CA ASN A 300 4.29 12.48 -12.74
C ASN A 300 3.87 11.08 -13.18
N GLY A 301 2.61 10.74 -12.96
CA GLY A 301 2.06 9.42 -13.29
C GLY A 301 1.01 9.44 -14.40
N ILE A 302 0.36 10.57 -14.67
CA ILE A 302 -0.67 10.69 -15.69
C ILE A 302 -0.48 11.97 -16.47
N VAL A 303 -0.60 11.85 -17.78
CA VAL A 303 -0.73 12.97 -18.71
C VAL A 303 -2.00 12.80 -19.52
N LYS A 304 -2.79 13.83 -19.64
CA LYS A 304 -4.01 13.84 -20.47
C LYS A 304 -4.22 15.19 -21.12
N MET A 305 -4.91 15.18 -22.25
CA MET A 305 -5.33 16.38 -22.95
C MET A 305 -6.85 16.47 -22.99
N THR A 306 -7.39 17.62 -22.68
CA THR A 306 -8.83 17.90 -22.73
C THR A 306 -9.04 19.31 -23.27
N GLU A 307 -9.88 19.45 -24.27
CA GLU A 307 -10.16 20.75 -24.95
C GLU A 307 -8.86 21.47 -25.40
N GLY A 308 -7.91 20.70 -25.92
CA GLY A 308 -6.62 21.22 -26.38
C GLY A 308 -5.62 21.58 -25.27
N LYS A 309 -5.96 21.43 -24.00
CA LYS A 309 -5.11 21.75 -22.85
C LYS A 309 -4.52 20.49 -22.23
N ILE A 310 -3.22 20.53 -21.94
CA ILE A 310 -2.52 19.42 -21.27
C ILE A 310 -2.70 19.56 -19.75
N SER A 311 -2.99 18.44 -19.11
CA SER A 311 -2.98 18.30 -17.65
C SER A 311 -1.97 17.23 -17.24
N LEU A 312 -1.16 17.55 -16.23
CA LEU A 312 -0.12 16.70 -15.64
C LEU A 312 -0.53 16.36 -14.20
N CYS A 313 -0.65 15.08 -13.88
CA CYS A 313 -0.99 14.65 -12.51
C CYS A 313 0.27 14.21 -11.78
N PHE A 314 0.48 14.77 -10.58
CA PHE A 314 1.68 14.55 -9.77
C PHE A 314 1.36 13.85 -8.46
N ASP A 315 2.26 12.95 -8.05
CA ASP A 315 2.35 12.35 -6.73
C ASP A 315 3.59 12.89 -6.01
N MET A 316 3.39 13.55 -4.88
CA MET A 316 4.46 14.04 -4.02
C MET A 316 4.46 13.27 -2.71
N ARG A 317 5.65 12.79 -2.29
CA ARG A 317 5.87 12.12 -1.01
C ARG A 317 6.85 12.92 -0.16
N TYR A 318 6.50 13.19 1.10
CA TYR A 318 7.29 14.11 1.92
C TYR A 318 7.36 13.67 3.39
N GLY A 319 8.38 14.16 4.09
CA GLY A 319 8.60 13.90 5.52
C GLY A 319 7.98 14.98 6.41
N ALA A 320 7.96 14.70 7.72
CA ALA A 320 7.30 15.54 8.72
C ALA A 320 7.97 16.91 8.93
N SER A 321 9.25 17.05 8.55
CA SER A 321 9.99 18.31 8.70
C SER A 321 9.79 19.29 7.54
N LEU A 322 9.04 18.91 6.47
CA LEU A 322 8.71 19.81 5.37
C LEU A 322 7.58 20.77 5.76
N ASP A 323 7.76 22.06 5.51
CA ASP A 323 6.63 23.01 5.52
C ASP A 323 5.79 22.82 4.24
N ILE A 324 4.73 22.04 4.35
CA ILE A 324 3.86 21.71 3.21
C ILE A 324 3.14 22.96 2.66
N LYS A 325 2.84 23.96 3.50
CA LYS A 325 2.18 25.18 3.06
C LYS A 325 3.11 26.01 2.19
N GLU A 326 4.38 26.14 2.60
CA GLU A 326 5.40 26.82 1.81
C GLU A 326 5.65 26.07 0.50
N ALA A 327 5.76 24.73 0.55
CA ALA A 327 5.94 23.90 -0.65
C ALA A 327 4.80 24.09 -1.65
N LYS A 328 3.53 24.05 -1.21
CA LYS A 328 2.35 24.32 -2.05
C LYS A 328 2.38 25.71 -2.67
N ALA A 329 2.77 26.72 -1.89
CA ALA A 329 2.88 28.10 -2.39
C ALA A 329 3.97 28.25 -3.46
N LYS A 330 5.11 27.54 -3.33
CA LYS A 330 6.18 27.51 -4.35
C LYS A 330 5.71 26.79 -5.61
N ILE A 331 5.04 25.65 -5.50
CA ILE A 331 4.46 24.89 -6.61
C ILE A 331 3.47 25.78 -7.38
N SER A 332 2.51 26.41 -6.69
CA SER A 332 1.53 27.29 -7.31
C SER A 332 2.20 28.42 -8.09
N ARG A 333 3.12 29.13 -7.44
CA ARG A 333 3.85 30.25 -8.07
C ARG A 333 4.66 29.80 -9.30
N PHE A 334 5.26 28.61 -9.25
CA PHE A 334 6.00 28.07 -10.38
C PHE A 334 5.08 27.86 -11.59
N PHE A 335 3.92 27.25 -11.40
CA PHE A 335 2.97 27.00 -12.48
C PHE A 335 2.31 28.30 -12.99
N ASP A 336 1.89 29.20 -12.12
CA ASP A 336 1.30 30.51 -12.48
C ASP A 336 2.27 31.32 -13.36
N ASN A 337 3.56 31.35 -13.01
CA ASN A 337 4.60 32.07 -13.79
C ASN A 337 4.83 31.46 -15.18
N ASN A 338 4.37 30.24 -15.45
CA ASN A 338 4.54 29.54 -16.71
C ASN A 338 3.23 29.38 -17.50
N GLY A 339 2.12 30.02 -17.07
CA GLY A 339 0.81 29.97 -17.73
C GLY A 339 0.09 28.63 -17.52
N TRP A 340 0.26 28.06 -16.34
CA TRP A 340 -0.43 26.85 -15.88
C TRP A 340 -1.11 27.13 -14.55
N SER A 341 -2.27 26.52 -14.31
CA SER A 341 -2.93 26.48 -13.01
C SER A 341 -2.61 25.17 -12.29
N VAL A 342 -2.72 25.17 -10.96
CA VAL A 342 -2.54 23.96 -10.16
C VAL A 342 -3.70 23.78 -9.20
N ASP A 343 -4.19 22.53 -9.11
CA ASP A 343 -5.21 22.09 -8.16
C ASP A 343 -4.68 20.97 -7.28
N PHE A 344 -4.83 21.12 -5.95
CA PHE A 344 -4.39 20.15 -4.95
C PHE A 344 -5.53 19.20 -4.63
N ALA A 345 -5.48 17.98 -5.17
CA ALA A 345 -6.60 17.04 -5.19
C ALA A 345 -6.70 16.14 -3.94
N ARG A 346 -5.57 15.76 -3.35
CA ARG A 346 -5.48 14.90 -2.16
C ARG A 346 -4.30 15.28 -1.31
N GLU A 347 -4.51 15.38 -0.01
CA GLU A 347 -3.45 15.62 0.97
C GLU A 347 -3.61 14.64 2.14
N SER A 348 -2.50 14.12 2.62
CA SER A 348 -2.43 13.28 3.81
C SER A 348 -1.11 13.56 4.53
N ASP A 349 -1.19 13.94 5.78
CA ASP A 349 -0.04 14.27 6.60
C ASP A 349 0.89 13.07 6.80
N PRO A 350 2.20 13.30 6.98
CA PRO A 350 3.13 12.28 7.42
C PRO A 350 2.81 11.87 8.87
N PHE A 351 3.03 10.61 9.17
CA PHE A 351 2.87 10.04 10.50
C PHE A 351 4.13 9.28 10.88
N ILE A 352 4.58 9.40 12.14
CA ILE A 352 5.73 8.66 12.65
C ILE A 352 5.67 8.48 14.16
N LEU A 353 5.94 7.28 14.63
CA LEU A 353 6.22 7.00 16.03
C LEU A 353 7.73 7.16 16.32
N SER A 354 8.07 7.58 17.53
CA SER A 354 9.47 7.65 17.96
C SER A 354 10.09 6.26 18.08
N ASP A 355 11.40 6.14 17.82
CA ASP A 355 12.15 4.90 18.02
C ASP A 355 12.18 4.42 19.48
N ASP A 356 11.99 5.33 20.44
CA ASP A 356 11.92 5.03 21.88
C ASP A 356 10.49 4.75 22.38
N ASN A 357 9.49 4.77 21.50
CA ASN A 357 8.14 4.33 21.84
C ASN A 357 8.19 2.88 22.38
N PRO A 358 7.62 2.60 23.57
CA PRO A 358 7.77 1.29 24.21
C PRO A 358 7.29 0.14 23.34
N TYR A 359 6.25 0.32 22.55
CA TYR A 359 5.75 -0.71 21.62
C TYR A 359 6.72 -0.95 20.45
N ILE A 360 7.30 0.12 19.89
CA ILE A 360 8.32 0.01 18.83
C ILE A 360 9.55 -0.71 19.36
N VAL A 361 10.02 -0.36 20.56
CA VAL A 361 11.16 -1.03 21.23
C VAL A 361 10.86 -2.51 21.46
N ALA A 362 9.65 -2.85 21.96
CA ALA A 362 9.23 -4.23 22.19
C ALA A 362 9.22 -5.05 20.89
N CYS A 363 8.60 -4.53 19.83
CA CYS A 363 8.54 -5.20 18.54
C CYS A 363 9.93 -5.38 17.92
N MET A 364 10.76 -4.33 17.92
CA MET A 364 12.11 -4.40 17.34
C MET A 364 13.03 -5.35 18.09
N ASN A 365 12.96 -5.39 19.42
CA ASN A 365 13.73 -6.36 20.21
C ASN A 365 13.25 -7.80 19.93
N THR A 366 11.95 -8.01 19.82
CA THR A 366 11.38 -9.31 19.46
C THR A 366 11.85 -9.77 18.07
N TYR A 367 11.83 -8.88 17.09
CA TYR A 367 12.35 -9.17 15.74
C TYR A 367 13.84 -9.56 15.76
N LYS A 368 14.68 -8.76 16.46
CA LYS A 368 16.12 -9.02 16.58
C LYS A 368 16.42 -10.36 17.26
N ASP A 369 15.68 -10.65 18.33
CA ASP A 369 15.82 -11.93 19.05
C ASP A 369 15.35 -13.13 18.22
N PHE A 370 14.28 -12.97 17.44
CA PHE A 370 13.73 -14.02 16.58
C PHE A 370 14.65 -14.33 15.42
N THR A 371 15.10 -13.30 14.69
CA THR A 371 15.86 -13.42 13.44
C THR A 371 17.37 -13.48 13.65
N LYS A 372 17.87 -13.13 14.84
CA LYS A 372 19.31 -12.92 15.16
C LYS A 372 19.96 -11.77 14.35
N LYS A 373 19.15 -10.87 13.76
CA LYS A 373 19.62 -9.68 13.05
C LYS A 373 19.68 -8.49 14.02
N HIS A 374 20.72 -8.44 14.86
CA HIS A 374 20.83 -7.47 15.96
C HIS A 374 21.03 -6.02 15.50
N ASP A 375 21.48 -5.80 14.29
CA ASP A 375 21.69 -4.49 13.64
C ASP A 375 20.45 -3.96 12.90
N ALA A 376 19.34 -4.75 12.87
CA ALA A 376 18.11 -4.35 12.21
C ALA A 376 17.56 -3.04 12.80
N LYS A 377 17.05 -2.18 11.91
CA LYS A 377 16.42 -0.90 12.24
C LYS A 377 14.98 -0.88 11.76
N SER A 378 14.15 -0.05 12.39
CA SER A 378 12.82 0.29 11.91
C SER A 378 12.90 1.11 10.62
N PHE A 379 11.83 1.10 9.84
CA PHE A 379 11.70 1.85 8.59
C PHE A 379 10.54 2.85 8.66
N VAL A 380 10.45 3.67 7.63
CA VAL A 380 9.29 4.49 7.30
C VAL A 380 8.76 4.06 5.94
N ASN A 381 7.46 3.87 5.83
CA ASN A 381 6.81 3.49 4.60
C ASN A 381 6.64 4.73 3.69
N ALA A 382 6.98 4.57 2.43
CA ALA A 382 6.74 5.60 1.42
C ALA A 382 5.29 5.58 0.90
N GLY A 383 4.58 4.45 1.09
CA GLY A 383 3.16 4.27 0.82
C GLY A 383 2.28 4.72 1.98
N GLY A 384 1.09 4.17 2.06
CA GLY A 384 0.16 4.38 3.15
C GLY A 384 -0.72 3.17 3.33
N THR A 385 -0.90 2.77 4.58
CA THR A 385 -1.79 1.71 5.03
C THR A 385 -2.78 2.26 6.05
N TYR A 386 -3.57 1.41 6.68
CA TYR A 386 -4.43 1.80 7.80
C TYR A 386 -3.68 2.49 8.95
N ALA A 387 -2.37 2.26 9.10
CA ALA A 387 -1.58 2.84 10.17
C ALA A 387 -1.66 4.37 10.24
N ARG A 388 -1.84 5.06 9.11
CA ARG A 388 -1.96 6.52 9.06
C ARG A 388 -3.23 7.08 9.70
N TYR A 389 -4.25 6.25 9.90
CA TYR A 389 -5.52 6.64 10.54
C TYR A 389 -5.58 6.27 12.02
N LEU A 390 -4.61 5.49 12.51
CA LEU A 390 -4.55 5.03 13.87
C LEU A 390 -3.61 5.90 14.71
N PRO A 391 -3.98 6.26 15.94
CA PRO A 391 -3.20 7.21 16.77
C PRO A 391 -1.83 6.65 17.19
N CYS A 392 -1.71 5.33 17.30
CA CYS A 392 -0.47 4.65 17.66
C CYS A 392 -0.42 3.30 16.95
N ALA A 393 0.28 3.24 15.81
CA ALA A 393 0.37 2.04 15.00
C ALA A 393 1.77 1.84 14.42
N ALA A 394 2.13 0.60 14.20
CA ALA A 394 3.29 0.19 13.40
C ALA A 394 2.86 -0.83 12.35
N GLU A 395 3.59 -0.87 11.24
CA GLU A 395 3.30 -1.80 10.15
C GLU A 395 4.31 -2.94 10.16
N ILE A 396 3.84 -4.13 9.86
CA ILE A 396 4.64 -5.36 9.74
C ILE A 396 4.21 -6.15 8.51
N GLY A 397 5.00 -7.15 8.12
CA GLY A 397 4.67 -7.99 6.98
C GLY A 397 4.01 -9.31 7.35
N THR A 398 3.53 -9.99 6.33
CA THR A 398 2.88 -11.30 6.42
C THR A 398 3.78 -12.46 6.00
N SER A 399 5.03 -12.17 5.58
CA SER A 399 6.00 -13.20 5.17
C SER A 399 7.40 -12.89 5.70
N LEU A 400 8.00 -13.85 6.41
CA LEU A 400 9.33 -13.71 6.98
C LEU A 400 10.21 -14.93 6.63
N ASN A 401 11.40 -14.67 6.03
CA ASN A 401 12.39 -15.71 5.71
C ASN A 401 11.82 -16.87 4.88
N GLY A 402 10.88 -16.62 3.99
CA GLY A 402 10.22 -17.63 3.15
C GLY A 402 11.08 -18.26 2.06
N GLY A 403 12.35 -17.85 1.96
CA GLY A 403 13.25 -18.35 0.93
C GLY A 403 12.94 -17.77 -0.47
N LYS A 404 13.77 -18.19 -1.43
CA LYS A 404 13.51 -17.87 -2.85
C LYS A 404 12.53 -18.89 -3.43
N ARG A 405 11.68 -18.43 -4.32
CA ARG A 405 10.82 -19.33 -5.10
C ARG A 405 11.67 -20.34 -5.85
N PRO A 406 11.33 -21.65 -5.76
CA PRO A 406 12.04 -22.70 -6.47
C PRO A 406 11.58 -22.89 -7.93
N PHE A 407 10.68 -22.02 -8.42
CA PHE A 407 10.14 -22.02 -9.78
C PHE A 407 10.27 -20.63 -10.41
N ASP A 408 10.41 -20.60 -11.73
CA ASP A 408 10.52 -19.37 -12.51
C ASP A 408 9.12 -18.81 -12.81
N LEU A 409 9.05 -17.49 -12.85
CA LEU A 409 7.88 -16.72 -13.30
C LEU A 409 8.32 -15.70 -14.36
N PRO A 410 7.43 -15.31 -15.27
CA PRO A 410 7.70 -14.22 -16.19
C PRO A 410 8.07 -12.92 -15.45
N ALA A 411 8.77 -12.02 -16.12
CA ALA A 411 9.06 -10.70 -15.57
C ALA A 411 7.76 -9.96 -15.25
N GLY A 412 7.69 -9.34 -14.07
CA GLY A 412 6.49 -8.67 -13.60
C GLY A 412 5.44 -9.58 -12.94
N HIS A 413 5.81 -10.82 -12.59
CA HIS A 413 4.94 -11.77 -11.90
C HIS A 413 5.43 -12.10 -10.49
N GLY A 414 4.50 -12.50 -9.62
CA GLY A 414 4.76 -13.12 -8.33
C GLY A 414 4.90 -12.18 -7.14
N SER A 415 4.79 -10.88 -7.33
CA SER A 415 4.74 -9.89 -6.25
C SER A 415 3.32 -9.40 -6.02
N VAL A 416 3.12 -8.60 -4.98
CA VAL A 416 1.84 -7.90 -4.72
C VAL A 416 1.39 -7.12 -5.95
N HIS A 417 0.08 -7.11 -6.21
CA HIS A 417 -0.58 -6.48 -7.37
C HIS A 417 -0.18 -7.05 -8.75
N GLN A 418 0.67 -8.06 -8.81
CA GLN A 418 1.10 -8.70 -10.06
C GLN A 418 0.35 -10.02 -10.31
N PRO A 419 0.31 -10.52 -11.57
CA PRO A 419 -0.09 -11.90 -11.83
C PRO A 419 0.80 -12.89 -11.07
N ASP A 420 0.26 -14.08 -10.79
CA ASP A 420 0.94 -15.13 -10.01
C ASP A 420 1.46 -14.65 -8.64
N GLU A 421 0.78 -13.67 -8.05
CA GLU A 421 1.04 -13.25 -6.67
C GLU A 421 1.15 -14.47 -5.77
N CYS A 422 2.19 -14.54 -4.94
CA CYS A 422 2.44 -15.72 -4.14
C CYS A 422 3.12 -15.43 -2.82
N ILE A 423 2.81 -16.25 -1.81
CA ILE A 423 3.44 -16.24 -0.49
C ILE A 423 4.11 -17.58 -0.20
N SER A 424 5.29 -17.56 0.44
CA SER A 424 5.89 -18.78 0.97
C SER A 424 5.12 -19.26 2.20
N ILE A 425 4.79 -20.54 2.25
CA ILE A 425 4.13 -21.15 3.42
C ILE A 425 5.00 -20.99 4.67
N ASP A 426 6.29 -21.31 4.59
CA ASP A 426 7.20 -21.14 5.72
C ASP A 426 7.37 -19.67 6.11
N GLY A 427 7.33 -18.77 5.13
CA GLY A 427 7.32 -17.31 5.36
C GLY A 427 6.10 -16.86 6.15
N LEU A 428 4.91 -17.33 5.80
CA LEU A 428 3.66 -17.06 6.50
C LEU A 428 3.68 -17.61 7.94
N LEU A 429 4.09 -18.87 8.13
CA LEU A 429 4.17 -19.48 9.45
C LEU A 429 5.15 -18.73 10.37
N ASN A 430 6.32 -18.33 9.85
CA ASN A 430 7.29 -17.51 10.59
C ASN A 430 6.73 -16.12 10.93
N ALA A 431 5.95 -15.52 10.04
CA ALA A 431 5.32 -14.23 10.28
C ALA A 431 4.24 -14.33 11.38
N ILE A 432 3.41 -15.38 11.37
CA ILE A 432 2.43 -15.65 12.44
C ILE A 432 3.16 -15.80 13.78
N GLU A 433 4.23 -16.61 13.84
CA GLU A 433 5.01 -16.82 15.07
C GLU A 433 5.59 -15.50 15.57
N LEU A 434 6.21 -14.70 14.71
CA LEU A 434 6.81 -13.44 15.09
C LEU A 434 5.76 -12.41 15.53
N THR A 435 4.65 -12.28 14.81
CA THR A 435 3.55 -11.37 15.16
C THR A 435 2.96 -11.73 16.52
N MET A 436 2.75 -13.02 16.78
CA MET A 436 2.29 -13.50 18.07
C MET A 436 3.26 -13.12 19.22
N LEU A 437 4.56 -13.30 19.00
CA LEU A 437 5.58 -12.92 19.98
C LEU A 437 5.66 -11.40 20.20
N MET A 438 5.50 -10.60 19.13
CA MET A 438 5.40 -9.15 19.25
C MET A 438 4.19 -8.72 20.07
N LEU A 439 3.02 -9.30 19.83
CA LEU A 439 1.81 -9.05 20.63
C LEU A 439 2.02 -9.33 22.11
N LEU A 440 2.66 -10.45 22.46
CA LEU A 440 2.94 -10.81 23.85
C LEU A 440 3.93 -9.83 24.52
N GLU A 441 4.86 -9.26 23.79
CA GLU A 441 5.75 -8.23 24.34
C GLU A 441 5.05 -6.87 24.44
N CYS A 442 4.15 -6.55 23.50
CA CYS A 442 3.30 -5.35 23.57
C CYS A 442 2.30 -5.40 24.74
N ASP A 443 1.77 -6.58 25.07
CA ASP A 443 0.85 -6.79 26.20
C ASP A 443 1.47 -6.49 27.57
N LYS A 444 2.79 -6.36 27.64
CA LYS A 444 3.53 -6.02 28.86
C LYS A 444 3.75 -4.51 29.04
N GLN A 445 3.54 -3.72 27.99
CA GLN A 445 3.77 -2.27 28.01
C GLN A 445 2.55 -1.53 28.56
#